data_04afb25bae8b0702032af587a13da23b
#
_entry.id   04afb25bae8b0702032af587a13da23b
#
_cell.length_a   1.000
_cell.length_b   1.000
_cell.length_c   1.000
_cell.angle_alpha   90.00
_cell.angle_beta   90.00
_cell.angle_gamma   90.00
#
_symmetry.space_group_name_H-M   'P 1'
#
loop_
_entity.id
_entity.type
_entity.pdbx_description
1 polymer ?
#
loop_
_entity_poly.entity_id
_entity_poly.type
_entity_poly.pdbx_seq_one_letter_code
_entity_poly.pdbx_strand_id
1 'polypeptide(L)'
;MKTSSRQTDIQLPKRQHELADGLKRLQITLGRQQQELLLEYLLLLAKWNKVFNLTAIRDPEEMVSRQLLDSLSILPWVRGARVLDVGTGAGLPGLPLAIACPDIHFTLLDSNGKKTRFVQQAVAQLGLDNVEVVNERIERFQDPRGFEVITSRAFASLVDFFASTGHLLAPGGRWLAMKGLADKEQDELPGDLRYQLHPLVIPGCEGERHLVEAERSA
;
A
#
# COMPACT_ATOMS: atom_id res chain seq x y z
N MET A 1 35.05 -17.10 1.02
CA MET A 1 33.83 -16.31 1.31
C MET A 1 32.82 -16.50 0.16
N LYS A 2 32.05 -17.60 0.18
CA LYS A 2 31.02 -17.95 -0.82
C LYS A 2 29.87 -18.72 -0.13
N THR A 3 29.10 -18.04 0.75
CA THR A 3 27.98 -18.71 1.44
C THR A 3 26.71 -17.86 1.54
N SER A 4 26.68 -16.63 0.95
CA SER A 4 25.52 -15.74 1.09
C SER A 4 24.50 -15.80 -0.05
N SER A 5 24.86 -16.33 -1.24
CA SER A 5 23.94 -16.35 -2.41
C SER A 5 22.95 -17.52 -2.40
N ARG A 6 23.31 -18.65 -1.79
CA ARG A 6 22.48 -19.87 -1.86
C ARG A 6 21.22 -19.83 -0.96
N GLN A 7 21.21 -19.05 0.10
CA GLN A 7 20.07 -18.99 1.03
C GLN A 7 18.90 -18.14 0.49
N THR A 8 19.20 -17.16 -0.37
CA THR A 8 18.19 -16.29 -0.99
C THR A 8 17.47 -16.99 -2.14
N ASP A 9 18.20 -17.81 -2.92
CA ASP A 9 17.65 -18.49 -4.11
C ASP A 9 16.71 -19.65 -3.78
N ILE A 10 16.88 -20.31 -2.63
CA ILE A 10 16.06 -21.48 -2.23
C ILE A 10 14.66 -21.06 -1.77
N GLN A 11 14.45 -19.81 -1.35
CA GLN A 11 13.14 -19.33 -0.86
C GLN A 11 12.26 -18.71 -1.95
N LEU A 12 12.80 -18.34 -3.10
CA LEU A 12 12.04 -17.69 -4.16
C LEU A 12 10.89 -18.55 -4.71
N PRO A 13 11.07 -19.84 -5.03
CA PRO A 13 9.97 -20.70 -5.47
C PRO A 13 8.85 -20.86 -4.43
N LYS A 14 9.19 -20.92 -3.13
CA LYS A 14 8.20 -20.96 -2.05
C LYS A 14 7.36 -19.69 -2.02
N ARG A 15 7.98 -18.52 -2.13
CA ARG A 15 7.29 -17.23 -2.14
C ARG A 15 6.43 -17.02 -3.38
N GLN A 16 6.88 -17.50 -4.54
CA GLN A 16 6.08 -17.52 -5.76
C GLN A 16 4.79 -18.32 -5.56
N HIS A 17 4.91 -19.50 -4.98
CA HIS A 17 3.75 -20.35 -4.70
C HIS A 17 2.81 -19.70 -3.68
N GLU A 18 3.35 -19.14 -2.60
CA GLU A 18 2.59 -18.44 -1.56
C GLU A 18 1.84 -17.22 -2.11
N LEU A 19 2.51 -16.41 -2.94
CA LEU A 19 1.88 -15.26 -3.60
C LEU A 19 0.75 -15.71 -4.54
N ALA A 20 1.00 -16.71 -5.38
CA ALA A 20 0.02 -17.22 -6.33
C ALA A 20 -1.23 -17.81 -5.62
N ASP A 21 -1.03 -18.59 -4.56
CA ASP A 21 -2.14 -19.13 -3.75
C ASP A 21 -2.90 -18.01 -3.03
N GLY A 22 -2.18 -17.04 -2.44
CA GLY A 22 -2.79 -15.90 -1.79
C GLY A 22 -3.63 -15.05 -2.74
N LEU A 23 -3.12 -14.75 -3.93
CA LEU A 23 -3.86 -14.02 -4.98
C LEU A 23 -5.14 -14.76 -5.38
N LYS A 24 -5.06 -16.08 -5.57
CA LYS A 24 -6.23 -16.91 -5.88
C LYS A 24 -7.29 -16.83 -4.77
N ARG A 25 -6.88 -16.88 -3.50
CA ARG A 25 -7.80 -16.77 -2.35
C ARG A 25 -8.41 -15.38 -2.22
N LEU A 26 -7.69 -14.32 -2.60
CA LEU A 26 -8.20 -12.95 -2.70
C LEU A 26 -9.03 -12.72 -3.96
N GLN A 27 -9.14 -13.70 -4.86
CA GLN A 27 -9.81 -13.58 -6.17
C GLN A 27 -9.19 -12.49 -7.07
N ILE A 28 -7.88 -12.25 -6.92
CA ILE A 28 -7.12 -11.27 -7.70
C ILE A 28 -6.36 -12.01 -8.80
N THR A 29 -6.53 -11.54 -10.03
CA THR A 29 -5.80 -12.06 -11.19
C THR A 29 -4.70 -11.08 -11.60
N LEU A 30 -3.44 -11.49 -11.45
CA LEU A 30 -2.27 -10.75 -11.93
C LEU A 30 -1.49 -11.58 -12.93
N GLY A 31 -0.97 -10.92 -13.96
CA GLY A 31 -0.07 -11.53 -14.92
C GLY A 31 1.26 -11.98 -14.29
N ARG A 32 1.97 -12.87 -14.99
CA ARG A 32 3.26 -13.39 -14.52
C ARG A 32 4.26 -12.27 -14.22
N GLN A 33 4.37 -11.29 -15.11
CA GLN A 33 5.28 -10.15 -14.94
C GLN A 33 4.98 -9.34 -13.69
N GLN A 34 3.71 -9.07 -13.40
CA GLN A 34 3.29 -8.36 -12.17
C GLN A 34 3.66 -9.13 -10.90
N GLN A 35 3.47 -10.45 -10.91
CA GLN A 35 3.87 -11.31 -9.77
C GLN A 35 5.39 -11.32 -9.58
N GLU A 36 6.18 -11.35 -10.66
CA GLU A 36 7.64 -11.26 -10.62
C GLU A 36 8.10 -9.91 -10.04
N LEU A 37 7.50 -8.78 -10.48
CA LEU A 37 7.78 -7.43 -9.95
C LEU A 37 7.43 -7.30 -8.46
N LEU A 38 6.31 -7.87 -8.02
CA LEU A 38 5.94 -7.88 -6.60
C LEU A 38 6.98 -8.61 -5.75
N LEU A 39 7.48 -9.74 -6.20
CA LEU A 39 8.51 -10.49 -5.49
C LEU A 39 9.86 -9.78 -5.51
N GLU A 40 10.21 -9.13 -6.62
CA GLU A 40 11.43 -8.31 -6.72
C GLU A 40 11.36 -7.13 -5.74
N TYR A 41 10.23 -6.42 -5.68
CA TYR A 41 9.99 -5.39 -4.67
C TYR A 41 10.18 -5.93 -3.25
N LEU A 42 9.64 -7.10 -2.95
CA LEU A 42 9.76 -7.72 -1.63
C LEU A 42 11.22 -8.02 -1.26
N LEU A 43 12.01 -8.52 -2.21
CA LEU A 43 13.44 -8.78 -2.02
C LEU A 43 14.22 -7.48 -1.76
N LEU A 44 13.89 -6.41 -2.50
CA LEU A 44 14.46 -5.09 -2.26
C LEU A 44 14.13 -4.58 -0.86
N LEU A 45 12.85 -4.64 -0.47
CA LEU A 45 12.41 -4.24 0.85
C LEU A 45 13.12 -5.02 1.95
N ALA A 46 13.22 -6.33 1.83
CA ALA A 46 13.93 -7.18 2.80
C ALA A 46 15.42 -6.82 2.92
N LYS A 47 16.08 -6.53 1.80
CA LYS A 47 17.49 -6.10 1.77
C LYS A 47 17.69 -4.77 2.48
N TRP A 48 16.88 -3.76 2.13
CA TRP A 48 16.98 -2.42 2.70
C TRP A 48 16.55 -2.35 4.16
N ASN A 49 15.56 -3.16 4.54
CA ASN A 49 15.05 -3.19 5.91
C ASN A 49 16.11 -3.63 6.93
N LYS A 50 17.09 -4.44 6.53
CA LYS A 50 18.23 -4.83 7.37
C LYS A 50 19.08 -3.64 7.83
N VAL A 51 19.11 -2.57 7.05
CA VAL A 51 19.97 -1.38 7.29
C VAL A 51 19.14 -0.20 7.81
N PHE A 52 17.95 0.03 7.26
CA PHE A 52 17.21 1.27 7.43
C PHE A 52 15.96 1.15 8.31
N ASN A 53 15.57 -0.05 8.75
CA ASN A 53 14.37 -0.28 9.56
C ASN A 53 13.10 0.35 8.91
N LEU A 54 12.86 0.05 7.65
CA LEU A 54 11.75 0.60 6.87
C LEU A 54 10.39 0.05 7.30
N THR A 55 10.36 -1.17 7.82
CA THR A 55 9.15 -1.86 8.30
C THR A 55 9.47 -2.68 9.56
N ALA A 56 8.46 -2.83 10.42
CA ALA A 56 8.55 -3.68 11.62
C ALA A 56 8.57 -5.18 11.29
N ILE A 57 8.05 -5.59 10.11
CA ILE A 57 8.02 -6.98 9.68
C ILE A 57 9.41 -7.37 9.19
N ARG A 58 10.05 -8.26 9.94
CA ARG A 58 11.43 -8.70 9.66
C ARG A 58 11.50 -10.16 9.22
N ASP A 59 10.50 -10.95 9.56
CA ASP A 59 10.44 -12.35 9.17
C ASP A 59 10.09 -12.46 7.68
N PRO A 60 10.98 -13.02 6.85
CA PRO A 60 10.72 -13.20 5.44
C PRO A 60 9.50 -14.10 5.15
N GLU A 61 9.14 -15.00 6.07
CA GLU A 61 7.98 -15.87 5.92
C GLU A 61 6.64 -15.11 6.04
N GLU A 62 6.62 -14.00 6.77
CA GLU A 62 5.44 -13.16 6.92
C GLU A 62 5.32 -12.08 5.84
N MET A 63 6.38 -11.84 5.05
CA MET A 63 6.41 -10.65 4.18
C MET A 63 5.45 -10.77 3.00
N VAL A 64 5.23 -11.95 2.43
CA VAL A 64 4.26 -12.11 1.31
C VAL A 64 2.87 -11.78 1.80
N SER A 65 2.42 -12.36 2.90
CA SER A 65 1.08 -12.14 3.43
C SER A 65 0.89 -10.72 3.96
N ARG A 66 1.78 -10.24 4.83
CA ARG A 66 1.62 -8.97 5.56
C ARG A 66 2.05 -7.72 4.79
N GLN A 67 2.77 -7.86 3.68
CA GLN A 67 3.17 -6.72 2.85
C GLN A 67 2.46 -6.74 1.50
N LEU A 68 2.52 -7.86 0.76
CA LEU A 68 1.94 -7.92 -0.57
C LEU A 68 0.43 -8.18 -0.55
N LEU A 69 0.00 -9.31 0.05
CA LEU A 69 -1.42 -9.69 0.04
C LEU A 69 -2.28 -8.70 0.84
N ASP A 70 -1.77 -8.22 1.98
CA ASP A 70 -2.43 -7.16 2.75
C ASP A 70 -2.64 -5.91 1.89
N SER A 71 -1.61 -5.40 1.21
CA SER A 71 -1.72 -4.25 0.32
C SER A 71 -2.66 -4.48 -0.87
N LEU A 72 -2.60 -5.65 -1.48
CA LEU A 72 -3.43 -6.00 -2.64
C LEU A 72 -4.89 -6.29 -2.27
N SER A 73 -5.19 -6.57 -1.00
CA SER A 73 -6.55 -6.87 -0.55
C SER A 73 -7.55 -5.76 -0.85
N ILE A 74 -7.10 -4.51 -0.96
CA ILE A 74 -7.95 -3.36 -1.27
C ILE A 74 -8.06 -3.06 -2.77
N LEU A 75 -7.41 -3.84 -3.63
CA LEU A 75 -7.41 -3.64 -5.08
C LEU A 75 -8.82 -3.52 -5.71
N PRO A 76 -9.86 -4.26 -5.28
CA PRO A 76 -11.20 -4.12 -5.83
C PRO A 76 -11.83 -2.73 -5.67
N TRP A 77 -11.37 -1.95 -4.70
CA TRP A 77 -11.86 -0.59 -4.42
C TRP A 77 -11.02 0.51 -5.07
N VAL A 78 -9.83 0.17 -5.59
CA VAL A 78 -8.96 1.13 -6.29
C VAL A 78 -9.52 1.38 -7.68
N ARG A 79 -10.16 2.54 -7.86
CA ARG A 79 -10.82 2.95 -9.10
C ARG A 79 -10.49 4.40 -9.41
N GLY A 80 -10.41 4.75 -10.69
CA GLY A 80 -10.04 6.09 -11.15
C GLY A 80 -8.66 6.11 -11.79
N ALA A 81 -8.20 7.27 -12.21
CA ALA A 81 -6.94 7.44 -12.93
C ALA A 81 -5.77 7.85 -12.00
N ARG A 82 -6.08 8.40 -10.81
CA ARG A 82 -5.07 8.98 -9.91
C ARG A 82 -5.30 8.57 -8.46
N VAL A 83 -4.29 7.97 -7.87
CA VAL A 83 -4.28 7.47 -6.49
C VAL A 83 -3.17 8.15 -5.70
N LEU A 84 -3.48 8.62 -4.49
CA LEU A 84 -2.51 9.12 -3.52
C LEU A 84 -2.38 8.11 -2.37
N ASP A 85 -1.17 7.66 -2.09
CA ASP A 85 -0.84 6.88 -0.89
C ASP A 85 -0.14 7.78 0.13
N VAL A 86 -0.82 8.09 1.23
CA VAL A 86 -0.35 9.03 2.25
C VAL A 86 0.32 8.29 3.40
N GLY A 87 1.54 8.72 3.72
CA GLY A 87 2.37 8.01 4.68
C GLY A 87 2.80 6.65 4.15
N THR A 88 3.14 6.60 2.87
CA THR A 88 3.45 5.36 2.12
C THR A 88 4.53 4.50 2.76
N GLY A 89 5.38 5.08 3.60
CA GLY A 89 6.42 4.35 4.30
C GLY A 89 7.42 3.69 3.36
N ALA A 90 7.41 2.37 3.37
CA ALA A 90 8.20 1.56 2.44
C ALA A 90 7.54 1.39 1.05
N GLY A 91 6.54 2.21 0.72
CA GLY A 91 5.78 2.10 -0.51
C GLY A 91 4.54 1.20 -0.38
N LEU A 92 3.93 1.14 0.80
CA LEU A 92 2.82 0.23 1.11
C LEU A 92 1.57 0.99 1.59
N PRO A 93 0.42 0.79 0.96
CA PRO A 93 0.11 -0.20 -0.07
C PRO A 93 0.46 0.23 -1.52
N GLY A 94 0.96 1.45 -1.74
CA GLY A 94 1.06 2.11 -3.04
C GLY A 94 1.84 1.33 -4.10
N LEU A 95 3.05 0.81 -3.81
CA LEU A 95 3.86 0.07 -4.81
C LEU A 95 3.20 -1.25 -5.25
N PRO A 96 2.70 -2.12 -4.35
CA PRO A 96 1.95 -3.29 -4.79
C PRO A 96 0.73 -2.97 -5.64
N LEU A 97 0.00 -1.90 -5.31
CA LEU A 97 -1.15 -1.45 -6.09
C LEU A 97 -0.73 -0.88 -7.46
N ALA A 98 0.35 -0.10 -7.52
CA ALA A 98 0.88 0.44 -8.77
C ALA A 98 1.36 -0.67 -9.73
N ILE A 99 2.00 -1.72 -9.20
CA ILE A 99 2.38 -2.90 -9.98
C ILE A 99 1.14 -3.64 -10.50
N ALA A 100 0.08 -3.72 -9.70
CA ALA A 100 -1.16 -4.38 -10.08
C ALA A 100 -1.98 -3.57 -11.10
N CYS A 101 -1.87 -2.23 -11.09
CA CYS A 101 -2.65 -1.31 -11.92
C CYS A 101 -1.73 -0.39 -12.76
N PRO A 102 -1.07 -0.88 -13.81
CA PRO A 102 -0.11 -0.09 -14.59
C PRO A 102 -0.74 1.13 -15.30
N ASP A 103 -2.05 1.11 -15.55
CA ASP A 103 -2.79 2.22 -16.20
C ASP A 103 -3.24 3.31 -15.22
N ILE A 104 -3.05 3.14 -13.91
CA ILE A 104 -3.40 4.11 -12.87
C ILE A 104 -2.13 4.82 -12.41
N HIS A 105 -2.19 6.15 -12.29
CA HIS A 105 -1.07 6.94 -11.78
C HIS A 105 -1.10 7.00 -10.25
N PHE A 106 0.01 6.62 -9.61
CA PHE A 106 0.16 6.61 -8.16
C PHE A 106 1.13 7.71 -7.71
N THR A 107 0.71 8.55 -6.77
CA THR A 107 1.59 9.45 -6.03
C THR A 107 1.81 8.88 -4.64
N LEU A 108 3.08 8.60 -4.29
CA LEU A 108 3.48 8.02 -3.01
C LEU A 108 4.12 9.10 -2.14
N LEU A 109 3.40 9.53 -1.11
CA LEU A 109 3.79 10.65 -0.24
C LEU A 109 4.27 10.15 1.13
N ASP A 110 5.44 10.59 1.57
CA ASP A 110 5.91 10.41 2.95
C ASP A 110 6.85 11.57 3.34
N SER A 111 6.74 12.03 4.58
CA SER A 111 7.63 13.09 5.10
C SER A 111 9.03 12.59 5.46
N ASN A 112 9.24 11.28 5.55
CA ASN A 112 10.51 10.68 5.92
C ASN A 112 11.39 10.44 4.68
N GLY A 113 12.40 11.31 4.48
CA GLY A 113 13.31 11.24 3.34
C GLY A 113 14.13 9.93 3.22
N LYS A 114 14.30 9.14 4.30
CA LYS A 114 14.94 7.82 4.18
C LYS A 114 14.00 6.81 3.53
N LYS A 115 12.72 6.88 3.87
CA LYS A 115 11.68 6.02 3.31
C LYS A 115 11.44 6.35 1.84
N THR A 116 11.28 7.62 1.50
CA THR A 116 11.07 8.06 0.12
C THR A 116 12.25 7.74 -0.78
N ARG A 117 13.50 7.82 -0.30
CA ARG A 117 14.67 7.36 -1.07
C ARG A 117 14.62 5.88 -1.41
N PHE A 118 14.17 5.04 -0.47
CA PHE A 118 13.97 3.62 -0.76
C PHE A 118 12.90 3.44 -1.83
N VAL A 119 11.76 4.13 -1.70
CA VAL A 119 10.65 4.02 -2.67
C VAL A 119 11.10 4.49 -4.05
N GLN A 120 11.83 5.62 -4.16
CA GLN A 120 12.43 6.09 -5.42
C GLN A 120 13.36 5.05 -6.05
N GLN A 121 14.22 4.42 -5.24
CA GLN A 121 15.10 3.36 -5.72
C GLN A 121 14.31 2.13 -6.21
N ALA A 122 13.25 1.75 -5.49
CA ALA A 122 12.39 0.64 -5.89
C ALA A 122 11.66 0.95 -7.21
N VAL A 123 11.08 2.13 -7.36
CA VAL A 123 10.43 2.60 -8.59
C VAL A 123 11.38 2.52 -9.78
N ALA A 124 12.59 3.08 -9.63
CA ALA A 124 13.59 3.08 -10.70
C ALA A 124 14.07 1.66 -11.06
N GLN A 125 14.29 0.79 -10.07
CA GLN A 125 14.77 -0.57 -10.31
C GLN A 125 13.69 -1.47 -10.93
N LEU A 126 12.43 -1.29 -10.55
CA LEU A 126 11.30 -2.04 -11.07
C LEU A 126 10.76 -1.49 -12.39
N GLY A 127 11.23 -0.32 -12.83
CA GLY A 127 10.78 0.33 -14.08
C GLY A 127 9.30 0.74 -14.03
N LEU A 128 8.83 1.31 -12.92
CA LEU A 128 7.44 1.74 -12.76
C LEU A 128 7.25 3.18 -13.26
N ASP A 129 6.73 3.33 -14.47
CA ASP A 129 6.51 4.64 -15.10
C ASP A 129 5.22 5.34 -14.59
N ASN A 130 4.37 4.60 -13.88
CA ASN A 130 3.10 5.09 -13.33
C ASN A 130 3.19 5.56 -11.87
N VAL A 131 4.41 5.75 -11.32
CA VAL A 131 4.62 6.10 -9.92
C VAL A 131 5.44 7.38 -9.77
N GLU A 132 4.88 8.37 -9.07
CA GLU A 132 5.56 9.56 -8.57
C GLU A 132 5.83 9.43 -7.08
N VAL A 133 7.04 9.76 -6.62
CA VAL A 133 7.41 9.73 -5.19
C VAL A 133 7.69 11.12 -4.68
N VAL A 134 6.91 11.53 -3.68
CA VAL A 134 6.98 12.88 -3.09
C VAL A 134 7.47 12.80 -1.66
N ASN A 135 8.53 13.58 -1.35
CA ASN A 135 9.01 13.73 0.02
C ASN A 135 8.55 15.07 0.60
N GLU A 136 7.36 15.05 1.18
CA GLU A 136 6.77 16.24 1.80
C GLU A 136 5.81 15.86 2.93
N ARG A 137 5.46 16.84 3.77
CA ARG A 137 4.36 16.71 4.75
C ARG A 137 3.03 16.91 4.04
N ILE A 138 2.02 16.11 4.42
CA ILE A 138 0.69 16.15 3.82
C ILE A 138 0.04 17.54 3.89
N GLU A 139 0.28 18.28 4.97
CA GLU A 139 -0.29 19.61 5.19
C GLU A 139 0.25 20.68 4.22
N ARG A 140 1.40 20.40 3.58
CA ARG A 140 2.04 21.30 2.60
C ARG A 140 1.84 20.85 1.17
N PHE A 141 1.63 19.56 0.97
CA PHE A 141 1.46 18.99 -0.36
C PHE A 141 0.18 19.50 -1.01
N GLN A 142 0.29 19.97 -2.24
CA GLN A 142 -0.80 20.50 -3.04
C GLN A 142 -0.79 19.87 -4.43
N ASP A 143 -1.95 19.45 -4.90
CA ASP A 143 -2.16 19.07 -6.30
C ASP A 143 -3.54 19.58 -6.72
N PRO A 144 -3.60 20.57 -7.64
CA PRO A 144 -4.86 21.20 -8.02
C PRO A 144 -5.83 20.28 -8.78
N ARG A 145 -5.33 19.16 -9.31
CA ARG A 145 -6.19 18.17 -9.99
C ARG A 145 -6.92 17.26 -9.00
N GLY A 146 -6.39 17.12 -7.78
CA GLY A 146 -6.90 16.20 -6.78
C GLY A 146 -6.69 14.72 -7.15
N PHE A 147 -7.14 13.84 -6.27
CA PHE A 147 -7.04 12.39 -6.42
C PHE A 147 -8.40 11.74 -6.28
N GLU A 148 -8.73 10.80 -7.17
CA GLU A 148 -9.99 10.04 -7.12
C GLU A 148 -9.97 9.00 -6.02
N VAL A 149 -8.77 8.55 -5.62
CA VAL A 149 -8.58 7.67 -4.46
C VAL A 149 -7.44 8.21 -3.61
N ILE A 150 -7.69 8.34 -2.30
CA ILE A 150 -6.64 8.59 -1.32
C ILE A 150 -6.60 7.39 -0.37
N THR A 151 -5.46 6.73 -0.27
CA THR A 151 -5.28 5.57 0.60
C THR A 151 -4.22 5.79 1.65
N SER A 152 -4.32 5.04 2.75
CA SER A 152 -3.27 4.93 3.77
C SER A 152 -3.41 3.63 4.53
N ARG A 153 -2.26 3.06 4.99
CA ARG A 153 -2.23 1.83 5.80
C ARG A 153 -1.91 2.07 7.27
N ALA A 154 -1.41 3.21 7.64
CA ALA A 154 -0.82 3.43 8.96
C ALA A 154 -1.14 4.79 9.59
N PHE A 155 -2.23 5.42 9.21
CA PHE A 155 -2.66 6.65 9.86
C PHE A 155 -3.17 6.35 11.28
N ALA A 156 -2.81 7.20 12.24
CA ALA A 156 -3.14 6.98 13.65
C ALA A 156 -4.65 7.05 13.88
N SER A 157 -5.34 8.02 13.26
CA SER A 157 -6.77 8.28 13.41
C SER A 157 -7.44 8.46 12.05
N LEU A 158 -8.68 7.98 11.89
CA LEU A 158 -9.50 8.22 10.69
C LEU A 158 -9.84 9.70 10.56
N VAL A 159 -10.17 10.35 11.65
CA VAL A 159 -10.51 11.80 11.69
C VAL A 159 -9.34 12.61 11.16
N ASP A 160 -8.12 12.37 11.65
CA ASP A 160 -6.92 13.07 11.18
C ASP A 160 -6.61 12.75 9.71
N PHE A 161 -6.82 11.50 9.27
CA PHE A 161 -6.64 11.12 7.89
C PHE A 161 -7.55 11.92 6.96
N PHE A 162 -8.85 11.95 7.23
CA PHE A 162 -9.81 12.68 6.41
C PHE A 162 -9.59 14.20 6.45
N ALA A 163 -9.34 14.75 7.63
CA ALA A 163 -9.10 16.18 7.81
C ALA A 163 -7.83 16.65 7.07
N SER A 164 -6.72 15.92 7.21
CA SER A 164 -5.45 16.31 6.61
C SER A 164 -5.39 16.11 5.09
N THR A 165 -6.22 15.24 4.53
CA THR A 165 -6.18 14.88 3.11
C THR A 165 -7.35 15.41 2.29
N GLY A 166 -8.38 15.98 2.96
CA GLY A 166 -9.60 16.42 2.31
C GLY A 166 -9.41 17.46 1.20
N HIS A 167 -8.38 18.29 1.31
CA HIS A 167 -8.05 19.29 0.29
C HIS A 167 -7.49 18.69 -1.01
N LEU A 168 -7.08 17.43 -0.98
CA LEU A 168 -6.52 16.70 -2.11
C LEU A 168 -7.52 15.75 -2.76
N LEU A 169 -8.71 15.55 -2.16
CA LEU A 169 -9.72 14.67 -2.72
C LEU A 169 -10.42 15.35 -3.91
N ALA A 170 -10.40 14.68 -5.06
CA ALA A 170 -11.13 15.13 -6.25
C ALA A 170 -12.65 15.07 -6.02
N PRO A 171 -13.46 15.86 -6.74
CA PRO A 171 -14.92 15.72 -6.71
C PRO A 171 -15.35 14.30 -7.03
N GLY A 172 -16.18 13.70 -6.18
CA GLY A 172 -16.60 12.29 -6.30
C GLY A 172 -15.51 11.26 -5.97
N GLY A 173 -14.38 11.72 -5.44
CA GLY A 173 -13.31 10.84 -4.96
C GLY A 173 -13.65 10.18 -3.64
N ARG A 174 -12.83 9.20 -3.26
CA ARG A 174 -13.00 8.40 -2.04
C ARG A 174 -11.71 8.20 -1.28
N TRP A 175 -11.85 7.95 0.01
CA TRP A 175 -10.77 7.51 0.87
C TRP A 175 -10.84 5.99 1.09
N LEU A 176 -9.67 5.37 1.15
CA LEU A 176 -9.48 3.95 1.44
C LEU A 176 -8.49 3.81 2.61
N ALA A 177 -8.99 3.75 3.83
CA ALA A 177 -8.15 3.62 5.02
C ALA A 177 -8.07 2.17 5.49
N MET A 178 -6.86 1.60 5.48
CA MET A 178 -6.61 0.25 5.98
C MET A 178 -6.36 0.28 7.48
N LYS A 179 -7.16 -0.47 8.24
CA LYS A 179 -7.11 -0.52 9.72
C LYS A 179 -7.09 -1.97 10.23
N GLY A 180 -6.51 -2.16 11.42
CA GLY A 180 -6.66 -3.40 12.18
C GLY A 180 -8.05 -3.46 12.80
N LEU A 181 -8.24 -2.83 13.96
CA LEU A 181 -9.55 -2.69 14.63
C LEU A 181 -10.13 -1.33 14.26
N ALA A 182 -11.28 -1.33 13.58
CA ALA A 182 -11.95 -0.09 13.16
C ALA A 182 -13.08 0.36 14.12
N ASP A 183 -13.56 -0.53 14.98
CA ASP A 183 -14.81 -0.35 15.74
C ASP A 183 -14.81 0.84 16.72
N LYS A 184 -13.65 1.33 17.13
CA LYS A 184 -13.56 2.40 18.14
C LYS A 184 -13.49 3.82 17.57
N GLU A 185 -13.23 3.97 16.27
CA GLU A 185 -13.05 5.30 15.66
C GLU A 185 -14.27 5.75 14.86
N GLN A 186 -15.29 4.90 14.70
CA GLN A 186 -16.47 5.20 13.86
C GLN A 186 -17.36 6.28 14.45
N ASP A 187 -17.49 6.32 15.77
CA ASP A 187 -18.36 7.29 16.47
C ASP A 187 -17.82 8.72 16.44
N GLU A 188 -16.56 8.89 16.04
CA GLU A 188 -15.88 10.20 15.98
C GLU A 188 -15.84 10.79 14.55
N LEU A 189 -16.37 10.07 13.55
CA LEU A 189 -16.29 10.52 12.17
C LEU A 189 -17.18 11.73 11.88
N PRO A 190 -16.71 12.70 11.06
CA PRO A 190 -17.51 13.85 10.66
C PRO A 190 -18.83 13.44 10.00
N GLY A 191 -19.92 14.11 10.38
CA GLY A 191 -21.27 13.79 9.89
C GLY A 191 -21.52 14.11 8.40
N ASP A 192 -20.58 14.78 7.73
CA ASP A 192 -20.59 15.08 6.31
C ASP A 192 -19.90 13.98 5.45
N LEU A 193 -19.51 12.87 6.09
CA LEU A 193 -18.94 11.72 5.41
C LEU A 193 -19.93 10.55 5.39
N ARG A 194 -20.06 9.89 4.25
CA ARG A 194 -20.61 8.54 4.13
C ARG A 194 -19.46 7.56 4.13
N TYR A 195 -19.53 6.52 4.95
CA TYR A 195 -18.51 5.49 5.01
C TYR A 195 -19.10 4.10 5.04
N GLN A 196 -18.32 3.14 4.56
CA GLN A 196 -18.62 1.72 4.63
C GLN A 196 -17.40 0.97 5.16
N LEU A 197 -17.66 0.00 6.03
CA LEU A 197 -16.64 -0.87 6.59
C LEU A 197 -16.64 -2.21 5.85
N HIS A 198 -15.50 -2.58 5.28
CA HIS A 198 -15.31 -3.85 4.59
C HIS A 198 -14.33 -4.71 5.38
N PRO A 199 -14.75 -5.86 5.92
CA PRO A 199 -13.82 -6.80 6.55
C PRO A 199 -12.91 -7.40 5.46
N LEU A 200 -11.59 -7.44 5.76
CA LEU A 200 -10.58 -7.98 4.87
C LEU A 200 -10.03 -9.29 5.45
N VAL A 201 -10.13 -10.37 4.67
CA VAL A 201 -9.53 -11.66 5.02
C VAL A 201 -8.23 -11.82 4.24
N ILE A 202 -7.10 -11.65 4.93
CA ILE A 202 -5.79 -11.71 4.30
C ILE A 202 -5.21 -13.12 4.45
N PRO A 203 -4.95 -13.85 3.35
CA PRO A 203 -4.34 -15.18 3.43
C PRO A 203 -2.99 -15.15 4.16
N GLY A 204 -2.83 -15.99 5.17
CA GLY A 204 -1.60 -16.07 5.97
C GLY A 204 -1.41 -14.94 7.00
N CYS A 205 -2.40 -14.06 7.20
CA CYS A 205 -2.40 -13.09 8.29
C CYS A 205 -3.42 -13.47 9.35
N GLU A 206 -3.01 -13.44 10.60
CA GLU A 206 -3.91 -13.51 11.75
C GLU A 206 -4.32 -12.10 12.18
N GLY A 207 -5.49 -12.01 12.82
CA GLY A 207 -6.07 -10.76 13.33
C GLY A 207 -6.99 -10.07 12.33
N GLU A 208 -7.83 -9.22 12.90
CA GLU A 208 -8.84 -8.47 12.14
C GLU A 208 -8.19 -7.41 11.26
N ARG A 209 -8.73 -7.27 10.06
CA ARG A 209 -8.37 -6.24 9.09
C ARG A 209 -9.64 -5.70 8.46
N HIS A 210 -9.68 -4.39 8.31
CA HIS A 210 -10.79 -3.69 7.72
C HIS A 210 -10.30 -2.63 6.74
N LEU A 211 -11.08 -2.42 5.69
CA LEU A 211 -11.01 -1.24 4.87
C LEU A 211 -12.16 -0.33 5.24
N VAL A 212 -11.85 0.90 5.60
CA VAL A 212 -12.84 1.98 5.72
C VAL A 212 -12.85 2.71 4.39
N GLU A 213 -13.92 2.52 3.63
CA GLU A 213 -14.21 3.30 2.42
C GLU A 213 -15.08 4.48 2.81
N ALA A 214 -14.65 5.71 2.51
CA ALA A 214 -15.41 6.92 2.81
C ALA A 214 -15.47 7.86 1.60
N GLU A 215 -16.55 8.62 1.52
CA GLU A 215 -16.76 9.67 0.53
C GLU A 215 -17.49 10.87 1.16
N ARG A 216 -17.38 12.05 0.57
CA ARG A 216 -18.18 13.19 1.02
C ARG A 216 -19.65 12.98 0.71
N SER A 217 -20.50 13.31 1.66
CA SER A 217 -21.94 13.39 1.42
C SER A 217 -22.21 14.47 0.36
N ALA A 218 -23.12 14.18 -0.55
CA ALA A 218 -23.51 15.15 -1.59
C ALA A 218 -24.30 16.31 -1.00
#